data_c3607e2e72e5dffcc97e2f77692bdb35
#
_entry.id   c3607e2e72e5dffcc97e2f77692bdb35
#
_cell.length_a   1.000
_cell.length_b   1.000
_cell.length_c   1.000
_cell.angle_alpha   90.00
_cell.angle_beta   90.00
_cell.angle_gamma   90.00
#
_symmetry.space_group_name_H-M   'P 1'
#
loop_
_entity.id
_entity.type
_entity.pdbx_description
1 polymer ?
#
loop_
_entity_poly.entity_id
_entity_poly.type
_entity_poly.pdbx_seq_one_letter_code
_entity_poly.pdbx_strand_id
1 'polypeptide(L)'
;MCDQLRHDYLGCTGHPTLKTPNIDSLAKRGVRFSNAYVQSPICGPSRMSFYTGRYMRSHGSHWNGWPLRVGEPTLGDHLKKIGVRNVLVGKTHMAPDLEGMKMLGIAPDSIIGVHVAECGFEPYERDDGLHPSGRPRPRYDAYLRERGYDAPNPWEHWANSGAASDGTLQNGWLLVHADKAARVADNDSETPYMTRRAMDFIAESEADEHPWCLHLSYIKPHWPYIAPEPYAGMYGKDDILPAIRSEIEREKPHPVFAAYMDMRYSKNMARNAAREKVIPAYMGLITQIDDQIGLLMHFLEDRALLDSTMIVFTSDHGDYLGDHWMGEKDLFHDQSAKIPLIVIDPTDTADRTRNTVCDALVEAIDLAPTFIEYFGGKLPDHILEGRSLAPYLRGEVPTNWRKVVFSEYDYCMQDVRLKLSQPIEQCRLFMVFDGRWKYIHASGFRPMLYDLLDDPQELIDRGEDSSCANVIANLQTALFEWALHPKGHITTSTEKIAAYADQQLQVKGGILIGVWDETELSAIRQKIGINS
;
A
#
# COMPACT_ATOMS: atom_id res chain seq x y z
N MET A 1 -3.49 -8.26 2.58
CA MET A 1 -3.73 -6.93 1.95
C MET A 1 -4.92 -7.04 1.02
N CYS A 2 -5.83 -6.06 1.05
CA CYS A 2 -6.93 -5.94 0.08
C CYS A 2 -6.63 -4.80 -0.88
N ASP A 3 -7.02 -4.91 -2.15
CA ASP A 3 -6.85 -3.83 -3.10
C ASP A 3 -8.05 -2.87 -3.02
N GLN A 4 -7.78 -1.58 -2.83
CA GLN A 4 -8.78 -0.51 -2.88
C GLN A 4 -9.83 -0.56 -1.75
N LEU A 5 -9.48 -1.14 -0.57
CA LEU A 5 -10.38 -1.20 0.58
C LEU A 5 -10.31 0.09 1.41
N ARG A 6 -11.42 0.78 1.54
CA ARG A 6 -11.57 1.98 2.37
C ARG A 6 -11.38 1.68 3.86
N HIS A 7 -10.72 2.62 4.55
CA HIS A 7 -10.49 2.53 6.00
C HIS A 7 -11.77 2.54 6.84
N ASP A 8 -12.85 3.12 6.36
CA ASP A 8 -14.14 3.31 7.04
C ASP A 8 -15.21 2.26 6.66
N TYR A 9 -14.88 1.28 5.80
CA TYR A 9 -15.77 0.18 5.40
C TYR A 9 -15.47 -1.13 6.14
N LEU A 10 -15.44 -1.06 7.48
CA LEU A 10 -15.28 -2.20 8.39
C LEU A 10 -16.15 -2.02 9.63
N GLY A 11 -16.62 -3.12 10.25
CA GLY A 11 -17.38 -3.07 11.51
C GLY A 11 -16.56 -2.43 12.64
N CYS A 12 -15.29 -2.82 12.79
CA CYS A 12 -14.39 -2.28 13.83
C CYS A 12 -14.04 -0.79 13.65
N THR A 13 -14.33 -0.19 12.49
CA THR A 13 -14.21 1.25 12.25
C THR A 13 -15.54 2.00 12.35
N GLY A 14 -16.63 1.29 12.68
CA GLY A 14 -17.93 1.89 12.97
C GLY A 14 -18.90 1.95 11.80
N HIS A 15 -18.68 1.19 10.70
CA HIS A 15 -19.64 1.13 9.62
C HIS A 15 -20.99 0.57 10.12
N PRO A 16 -22.12 1.27 9.94
CA PRO A 16 -23.37 0.92 10.64
C PRO A 16 -24.02 -0.37 10.14
N THR A 17 -23.93 -0.67 8.86
CA THR A 17 -24.64 -1.80 8.20
C THR A 17 -23.72 -2.92 7.77
N LEU A 18 -22.52 -2.62 7.27
CA LEU A 18 -21.55 -3.62 6.84
C LEU A 18 -21.06 -4.47 8.03
N LYS A 19 -21.11 -5.79 7.87
CA LYS A 19 -20.69 -6.76 8.89
C LYS A 19 -19.37 -7.40 8.48
N THR A 20 -18.34 -7.26 9.33
CA THR A 20 -17.02 -7.86 9.15
C THR A 20 -16.54 -8.54 10.44
N PRO A 21 -17.30 -9.55 10.95
CA PRO A 21 -17.04 -10.12 12.27
C PRO A 21 -15.66 -10.76 12.42
N ASN A 22 -15.10 -11.32 11.34
CA ASN A 22 -13.79 -11.95 11.35
C ASN A 22 -12.67 -10.91 11.38
N ILE A 23 -12.74 -9.86 10.56
CA ILE A 23 -11.80 -8.73 10.60
C ILE A 23 -11.92 -7.97 11.94
N ASP A 24 -13.13 -7.81 12.46
CA ASP A 24 -13.36 -7.23 13.80
C ASP A 24 -12.73 -8.08 14.91
N SER A 25 -12.70 -9.41 14.73
CA SER A 25 -11.98 -10.32 15.62
C SER A 25 -10.47 -10.12 15.56
N LEU A 26 -9.89 -9.84 14.37
CA LEU A 26 -8.48 -9.46 14.27
C LEU A 26 -8.20 -8.18 15.08
N ALA A 27 -9.06 -7.17 14.97
CA ALA A 27 -8.91 -5.93 15.73
C ALA A 27 -8.97 -6.17 17.25
N LYS A 28 -9.80 -7.10 17.71
CA LYS A 28 -9.87 -7.50 19.14
C LYS A 28 -8.62 -8.26 19.61
N ARG A 29 -7.91 -8.93 18.72
CA ARG A 29 -6.69 -9.69 19.04
C ARG A 29 -5.41 -8.87 18.94
N GLY A 30 -5.45 -7.72 18.29
CA GLY A 30 -4.29 -6.87 18.02
C GLY A 30 -4.49 -5.41 18.32
N VAL A 31 -3.69 -4.58 17.68
CA VAL A 31 -3.76 -3.12 17.68
C VAL A 31 -4.33 -2.65 16.35
N ARG A 32 -5.35 -1.81 16.39
CA ARG A 32 -5.85 -1.08 15.21
C ARG A 32 -5.27 0.33 15.19
N PHE A 33 -4.57 0.67 14.12
CA PHE A 33 -4.03 2.02 13.91
C PHE A 33 -5.08 2.87 13.19
N SER A 34 -5.50 3.98 13.82
CA SER A 34 -6.56 4.85 13.30
C SER A 34 -6.07 5.86 12.26
N ASN A 35 -4.76 6.15 12.23
CA ASN A 35 -4.13 7.14 11.35
C ASN A 35 -3.01 6.51 10.52
N ALA A 36 -3.35 5.50 9.70
CA ALA A 36 -2.42 4.85 8.78
C ALA A 36 -2.60 5.42 7.36
N TYR A 37 -1.51 5.92 6.77
CA TYR A 37 -1.50 6.56 5.46
C TYR A 37 -0.52 5.89 4.50
N VAL A 38 -0.92 5.84 3.22
CA VAL A 38 -0.06 5.34 2.14
C VAL A 38 0.85 6.43 1.59
N GLN A 39 1.99 6.04 1.03
CA GLN A 39 2.95 6.97 0.43
C GLN A 39 2.57 7.39 -0.98
N SER A 40 1.58 6.73 -1.57
CA SER A 40 0.92 7.15 -2.80
C SER A 40 -0.47 6.50 -2.89
N PRO A 41 -1.53 7.24 -3.21
CA PRO A 41 -2.90 6.70 -3.26
C PRO A 41 -3.21 6.02 -4.61
N ILE A 42 -2.28 5.19 -5.11
CA ILE A 42 -2.42 4.39 -6.35
C ILE A 42 -1.67 3.07 -6.19
N CYS A 43 -2.22 1.97 -6.72
CA CYS A 43 -1.80 0.60 -6.43
C CYS A 43 -0.28 0.35 -6.57
N GLY A 44 0.30 0.58 -7.76
CA GLY A 44 1.72 0.29 -8.03
C GLY A 44 2.66 1.02 -7.08
N PRO A 45 2.70 2.36 -7.07
CA PRO A 45 3.55 3.14 -6.17
C PRO A 45 3.34 2.85 -4.70
N SER A 46 2.08 2.70 -4.25
CA SER A 46 1.78 2.32 -2.87
C SER A 46 2.41 0.98 -2.50
N ARG A 47 2.18 -0.05 -3.32
CA ARG A 47 2.72 -1.39 -3.11
C ARG A 47 4.24 -1.41 -3.13
N MET A 48 4.87 -0.65 -4.05
CA MET A 48 6.34 -0.51 -4.07
C MET A 48 6.86 0.13 -2.78
N SER A 49 6.14 1.10 -2.21
CA SER A 49 6.47 1.68 -0.91
C SER A 49 6.38 0.65 0.23
N PHE A 50 5.32 -0.17 0.27
CA PHE A 50 5.22 -1.30 1.23
C PHE A 50 6.39 -2.28 1.10
N TYR A 51 6.76 -2.64 -0.14
CA TYR A 51 7.77 -3.68 -0.39
C TYR A 51 9.20 -3.21 -0.18
N THR A 52 9.45 -1.90 -0.28
CA THR A 52 10.79 -1.32 -0.08
C THR A 52 10.98 -0.68 1.30
N GLY A 53 9.88 -0.36 2.02
CA GLY A 53 9.92 0.46 3.23
C GLY A 53 10.40 1.90 2.94
N ARG A 54 10.16 2.42 1.72
CA ARG A 54 10.67 3.71 1.24
C ARG A 54 9.58 4.54 0.56
N TYR A 55 9.76 5.86 0.53
CA TYR A 55 8.88 6.78 -0.18
C TYR A 55 8.98 6.62 -1.71
N MET A 56 7.91 6.98 -2.41
CA MET A 56 7.80 6.89 -3.86
C MET A 56 8.96 7.61 -4.57
N ARG A 57 9.36 8.80 -4.11
CA ARG A 57 10.51 9.55 -4.64
C ARG A 57 11.84 8.81 -4.50
N SER A 58 11.97 7.94 -3.50
CA SER A 58 13.20 7.22 -3.20
C SER A 58 13.34 5.95 -4.02
N HIS A 59 12.25 5.18 -4.20
CA HIS A 59 12.26 3.96 -5.00
C HIS A 59 11.98 4.20 -6.50
N GLY A 60 11.40 5.36 -6.88
CA GLY A 60 11.29 5.81 -8.26
C GLY A 60 10.15 5.19 -9.08
N SER A 61 9.34 4.28 -8.54
CA SER A 61 8.16 3.74 -9.21
C SER A 61 6.96 4.67 -8.99
N HIS A 62 6.69 5.56 -9.95
CA HIS A 62 5.74 6.65 -9.82
C HIS A 62 4.35 6.34 -10.38
N TRP A 63 4.18 5.22 -11.10
CA TRP A 63 2.93 4.85 -11.75
C TRP A 63 2.72 3.35 -11.76
N ASN A 64 1.48 2.91 -12.03
CA ASN A 64 1.16 1.51 -12.23
C ASN A 64 1.97 0.92 -13.39
N GLY A 65 2.62 -0.22 -13.15
CA GLY A 65 3.47 -0.86 -14.15
C GLY A 65 4.82 -0.20 -14.38
N TRP A 66 5.19 0.82 -13.62
CA TRP A 66 6.57 1.31 -13.60
C TRP A 66 7.42 0.45 -12.66
N PRO A 67 8.56 -0.06 -13.14
CA PRO A 67 9.36 -1.00 -12.35
C PRO A 67 10.09 -0.34 -11.19
N LEU A 68 10.41 -1.15 -10.18
CA LEU A 68 11.57 -0.86 -9.33
C LEU A 68 12.83 -1.11 -10.16
N ARG A 69 13.82 -0.22 -10.03
CA ARG A 69 15.13 -0.44 -10.68
C ARG A 69 15.79 -1.70 -10.15
N VAL A 70 16.54 -2.40 -10.98
CA VAL A 70 17.38 -3.52 -10.54
C VAL A 70 18.33 -3.04 -9.43
N GLY A 71 18.35 -3.78 -8.31
CA GLY A 71 19.17 -3.44 -7.14
C GLY A 71 18.50 -2.50 -6.14
N GLU A 72 17.23 -2.11 -6.34
CA GLU A 72 16.46 -1.47 -5.27
C GLU A 72 16.22 -2.48 -4.15
N PRO A 73 16.64 -2.19 -2.89
CA PRO A 73 16.46 -3.11 -1.79
C PRO A 73 14.98 -3.28 -1.44
N THR A 74 14.54 -4.52 -1.34
CA THR A 74 13.16 -4.87 -0.98
C THR A 74 13.09 -5.59 0.37
N LEU A 75 11.89 -5.72 0.93
CA LEU A 75 11.64 -6.56 2.11
C LEU A 75 12.17 -7.98 1.90
N GLY A 76 11.99 -8.55 0.71
CA GLY A 76 12.50 -9.88 0.38
C GLY A 76 14.03 -9.97 0.48
N ASP A 77 14.77 -8.94 0.08
CA ASP A 77 16.22 -8.90 0.21
C ASP A 77 16.66 -8.85 1.68
N HIS A 78 15.91 -8.11 2.51
CA HIS A 78 16.20 -8.01 3.94
C HIS A 78 15.89 -9.32 4.67
N LEU A 79 14.72 -9.92 4.40
CA LEU A 79 14.29 -11.18 5.00
C LEU A 79 15.19 -12.35 4.58
N LYS A 80 15.58 -12.42 3.34
CA LYS A 80 16.50 -13.46 2.83
C LYS A 80 17.84 -13.47 3.56
N LYS A 81 18.37 -12.31 3.97
CA LYS A 81 19.62 -12.21 4.76
C LYS A 81 19.56 -12.89 6.12
N ILE A 82 18.36 -13.06 6.66
CA ILE A 82 18.10 -13.69 7.96
C ILE A 82 17.40 -15.04 7.83
N GLY A 83 17.39 -15.62 6.62
CA GLY A 83 16.88 -16.97 6.37
C GLY A 83 15.36 -17.09 6.33
N VAL A 84 14.63 -15.98 6.15
CA VAL A 84 13.17 -15.94 6.05
C VAL A 84 12.76 -15.94 4.57
N ARG A 85 11.86 -16.84 4.21
CA ARG A 85 11.23 -16.88 2.88
C ARG A 85 10.19 -15.75 2.78
N ASN A 86 10.21 -14.99 1.69
CA ASN A 86 9.22 -13.95 1.41
C ASN A 86 8.33 -14.40 0.24
N VAL A 87 7.10 -14.79 0.51
CA VAL A 87 6.24 -15.54 -0.42
C VAL A 87 5.02 -14.73 -0.83
N LEU A 88 4.64 -14.84 -2.09
CA LEU A 88 3.51 -14.14 -2.69
C LEU A 88 2.36 -15.09 -3.04
N VAL A 89 1.15 -14.73 -2.61
CA VAL A 89 -0.11 -15.21 -3.15
C VAL A 89 -0.98 -14.01 -3.51
N GLY A 90 -1.24 -13.78 -4.79
CA GLY A 90 -2.11 -12.72 -5.30
C GLY A 90 -1.38 -11.58 -6.00
N LYS A 91 -1.86 -10.33 -5.78
CA LYS A 91 -1.48 -9.15 -6.56
C LYS A 91 -0.23 -8.44 -6.04
N THR A 92 0.69 -8.09 -6.95
CA THR A 92 1.79 -7.15 -6.66
C THR A 92 1.70 -5.86 -7.44
N HIS A 93 1.06 -5.86 -8.59
CA HIS A 93 0.96 -4.73 -9.54
C HIS A 93 2.30 -4.17 -9.97
N MET A 94 3.36 -4.98 -9.93
CA MET A 94 4.68 -4.59 -10.39
C MET A 94 4.95 -5.01 -11.84
N ALA A 95 5.84 -4.28 -12.49
CA ALA A 95 6.48 -4.70 -13.72
C ALA A 95 7.99 -4.89 -13.49
N PRO A 96 8.64 -5.87 -14.15
CA PRO A 96 10.08 -6.04 -14.06
C PRO A 96 10.83 -4.92 -14.79
N ASP A 97 11.98 -4.50 -14.25
CA ASP A 97 12.92 -3.61 -14.94
C ASP A 97 13.74 -4.40 -15.99
N LEU A 98 13.09 -4.70 -17.10
CA LEU A 98 13.70 -5.51 -18.18
C LEU A 98 14.94 -4.85 -18.79
N GLU A 99 14.98 -3.51 -18.85
CA GLU A 99 16.15 -2.79 -19.38
C GLU A 99 17.33 -2.87 -18.42
N GLY A 100 17.11 -2.66 -17.11
CA GLY A 100 18.14 -2.82 -16.11
C GLY A 100 18.67 -4.25 -16.02
N MET A 101 17.78 -5.24 -16.09
CA MET A 101 18.16 -6.67 -16.14
C MET A 101 19.01 -6.98 -17.38
N LYS A 102 18.61 -6.51 -18.55
CA LYS A 102 19.36 -6.67 -19.79
C LYS A 102 20.76 -6.04 -19.72
N MET A 103 20.85 -4.82 -19.18
CA MET A 103 22.13 -4.13 -18.99
C MET A 103 23.12 -4.93 -18.12
N LEU A 104 22.59 -5.65 -17.12
CA LEU A 104 23.39 -6.46 -16.20
C LEU A 104 23.53 -7.92 -16.63
N GLY A 105 22.98 -8.33 -17.77
CA GLY A 105 23.02 -9.70 -18.26
C GLY A 105 22.19 -10.67 -17.42
N ILE A 106 21.17 -10.18 -16.71
CA ILE A 106 20.28 -11.00 -15.88
C ILE A 106 19.17 -11.55 -16.77
N ALA A 107 19.08 -12.88 -16.89
CA ALA A 107 17.98 -13.53 -17.59
C ALA A 107 16.70 -13.46 -16.73
N PRO A 108 15.53 -13.02 -17.29
CA PRO A 108 14.30 -12.86 -16.51
C PRO A 108 13.78 -14.14 -15.85
N ASP A 109 14.06 -15.29 -16.43
CA ASP A 109 13.68 -16.64 -15.96
C ASP A 109 14.72 -17.28 -15.05
N SER A 110 15.86 -16.63 -14.79
CA SER A 110 16.83 -17.08 -13.79
C SER A 110 16.31 -16.85 -12.37
N ILE A 111 16.87 -17.54 -11.38
CA ILE A 111 16.52 -17.37 -9.96
C ILE A 111 16.67 -15.90 -9.53
N ILE A 112 17.75 -15.23 -9.96
CA ILE A 112 17.97 -13.80 -9.66
C ILE A 112 16.95 -12.95 -10.43
N GLY A 113 16.69 -13.30 -11.69
CA GLY A 113 15.73 -12.58 -12.53
C GLY A 113 14.32 -12.61 -11.95
N VAL A 114 13.84 -13.76 -11.54
CA VAL A 114 12.52 -13.91 -10.88
C VAL A 114 12.48 -13.12 -9.57
N HIS A 115 13.52 -13.23 -8.73
CA HIS A 115 13.59 -12.49 -7.47
C HIS A 115 13.49 -10.98 -7.68
N VAL A 116 14.22 -10.42 -8.64
CA VAL A 116 14.18 -8.99 -8.99
C VAL A 116 12.83 -8.62 -9.61
N ALA A 117 12.33 -9.45 -10.53
CA ALA A 117 11.06 -9.23 -11.22
C ALA A 117 9.84 -9.29 -10.30
N GLU A 118 9.94 -9.97 -9.16
CA GLU A 118 8.84 -10.16 -8.21
C GLU A 118 9.05 -9.37 -6.90
N CYS A 119 9.79 -8.26 -6.90
CA CYS A 119 10.08 -7.42 -5.72
C CYS A 119 10.63 -8.20 -4.51
N GLY A 120 11.45 -9.21 -4.76
CA GLY A 120 12.01 -10.05 -3.70
C GLY A 120 11.06 -11.11 -3.17
N PHE A 121 9.90 -11.31 -3.79
CA PHE A 121 8.98 -12.39 -3.46
C PHE A 121 9.31 -13.70 -4.19
N GLU A 122 9.01 -14.81 -3.54
CA GLU A 122 8.84 -16.12 -4.20
C GLU A 122 7.38 -16.21 -4.68
N PRO A 123 7.10 -16.22 -6.00
CA PRO A 123 5.72 -16.22 -6.49
C PRO A 123 5.11 -17.63 -6.39
N TYR A 124 4.45 -17.95 -5.29
CA TYR A 124 3.69 -19.19 -5.15
C TYR A 124 2.43 -19.18 -6.03
N GLU A 125 1.68 -18.06 -6.00
CA GLU A 125 0.58 -17.77 -6.91
C GLU A 125 0.56 -16.27 -7.20
N ARG A 126 0.71 -15.88 -8.48
CA ARG A 126 0.60 -14.47 -8.85
C ARG A 126 -0.61 -14.22 -9.72
N ASP A 127 -1.41 -13.25 -9.35
CA ASP A 127 -2.53 -12.76 -10.12
C ASP A 127 -2.75 -11.26 -9.85
N ASP A 128 -2.55 -10.43 -10.86
CA ASP A 128 -2.70 -8.98 -10.76
C ASP A 128 -4.15 -8.51 -11.04
N GLY A 129 -5.10 -9.44 -11.23
CA GLY A 129 -6.53 -9.18 -11.26
C GLY A 129 -7.07 -8.60 -12.55
N LEU A 130 -6.27 -8.51 -13.60
CA LEU A 130 -6.70 -8.09 -14.92
C LEU A 130 -6.21 -9.11 -15.94
N HIS A 131 -7.13 -9.84 -16.57
CA HIS A 131 -6.84 -10.91 -17.51
C HIS A 131 -7.18 -10.50 -18.96
N PRO A 132 -6.51 -9.46 -19.52
CA PRO A 132 -6.81 -9.02 -20.87
C PRO A 132 -6.41 -10.06 -21.90
N SER A 133 -7.17 -10.15 -22.98
CA SER A 133 -6.85 -11.02 -24.11
C SER A 133 -5.46 -10.67 -24.68
N GLY A 134 -4.68 -11.70 -25.05
CA GLY A 134 -3.36 -11.53 -25.64
C GLY A 134 -2.18 -11.46 -24.67
N ARG A 135 -2.41 -11.53 -23.35
CA ARG A 135 -1.36 -11.71 -22.34
C ARG A 135 -1.28 -13.16 -21.83
N PRO A 136 -0.14 -13.60 -21.25
CA PRO A 136 -0.08 -14.86 -20.51
C PRO A 136 -1.21 -14.90 -19.48
N ARG A 137 -1.89 -16.05 -19.40
CA ARG A 137 -3.02 -16.19 -18.49
C ARG A 137 -2.54 -16.66 -17.13
N PRO A 138 -3.09 -16.09 -16.03
CA PRO A 138 -2.86 -16.60 -14.69
C PRO A 138 -3.33 -18.05 -14.53
N ARG A 139 -2.83 -18.72 -13.51
CA ARG A 139 -3.26 -20.09 -13.15
C ARG A 139 -4.74 -20.16 -12.82
N TYR A 140 -5.31 -19.08 -12.32
CA TYR A 140 -6.75 -18.96 -12.04
C TYR A 140 -7.61 -19.23 -13.29
N ASP A 141 -7.21 -18.77 -14.49
CA ASP A 141 -7.92 -19.08 -15.73
C ASP A 141 -7.93 -20.59 -16.05
N ALA A 142 -6.82 -21.28 -15.78
CA ALA A 142 -6.74 -22.73 -15.93
C ALA A 142 -7.64 -23.44 -14.91
N TYR A 143 -7.58 -23.00 -13.64
CA TYR A 143 -8.47 -23.49 -12.58
C TYR A 143 -9.94 -23.35 -12.95
N LEU A 144 -10.36 -22.20 -13.46
CA LEU A 144 -11.76 -21.99 -13.90
C LEU A 144 -12.18 -23.00 -14.98
N ARG A 145 -11.31 -23.29 -15.97
CA ARG A 145 -11.59 -24.30 -16.99
C ARG A 145 -11.72 -25.71 -16.41
N GLU A 146 -10.83 -26.07 -15.51
CA GLU A 146 -10.90 -27.37 -14.80
C GLU A 146 -12.18 -27.54 -14.00
N ARG A 147 -12.76 -26.42 -13.52
CA ARG A 147 -14.05 -26.38 -12.82
C ARG A 147 -15.26 -26.33 -13.78
N GLY A 148 -15.04 -26.32 -15.10
CA GLY A 148 -16.10 -26.31 -16.10
C GLY A 148 -16.55 -24.91 -16.55
N TYR A 149 -15.86 -23.84 -16.13
CA TYR A 149 -16.13 -22.47 -16.59
C TYR A 149 -15.39 -22.18 -17.89
N ASP A 150 -15.77 -22.89 -18.96
CA ASP A 150 -15.08 -22.78 -20.24
C ASP A 150 -15.50 -21.52 -21.03
N ALA A 151 -14.51 -20.77 -21.50
CA ALA A 151 -14.67 -19.61 -22.38
C ALA A 151 -13.31 -19.20 -22.95
N PRO A 152 -13.26 -18.41 -24.05
CA PRO A 152 -12.03 -17.81 -24.53
C PRO A 152 -11.28 -17.01 -23.46
N ASN A 153 -12.00 -16.28 -22.61
CA ASN A 153 -11.52 -15.64 -21.40
C ASN A 153 -12.46 -16.03 -20.23
N PRO A 154 -12.13 -17.09 -19.45
CA PRO A 154 -12.98 -17.57 -18.37
C PRO A 154 -13.21 -16.51 -17.28
N TRP A 155 -12.16 -15.78 -16.91
CA TRP A 155 -12.24 -14.71 -15.92
C TRP A 155 -13.27 -13.64 -16.32
N GLU A 156 -13.19 -13.10 -17.54
CA GLU A 156 -14.10 -12.06 -18.02
C GLU A 156 -15.52 -12.61 -18.21
N HIS A 157 -15.63 -13.84 -18.69
CA HIS A 157 -16.93 -14.42 -19.02
C HIS A 157 -17.72 -14.93 -17.81
N TRP A 158 -17.02 -15.37 -16.75
CA TRP A 158 -17.64 -15.99 -15.58
C TRP A 158 -17.43 -15.19 -14.30
N ALA A 159 -16.18 -14.86 -13.94
CA ALA A 159 -15.87 -14.19 -12.68
C ALA A 159 -16.26 -12.71 -12.70
N ASN A 160 -16.17 -12.07 -13.87
CA ASN A 160 -16.42 -10.64 -14.06
C ASN A 160 -17.65 -10.32 -14.92
N SER A 161 -18.63 -11.18 -14.97
CA SER A 161 -19.89 -10.93 -15.66
C SER A 161 -21.07 -11.50 -14.92
N GLY A 162 -22.20 -10.82 -15.01
CA GLY A 162 -23.50 -11.31 -14.60
C GLY A 162 -24.31 -11.83 -15.80
N ALA A 163 -25.55 -12.23 -15.54
CA ALA A 163 -26.53 -12.59 -16.55
C ALA A 163 -27.83 -11.81 -16.33
N ALA A 164 -28.46 -11.38 -17.41
CA ALA A 164 -29.83 -10.92 -17.41
C ALA A 164 -30.81 -12.09 -17.26
N SER A 165 -32.09 -11.81 -17.01
CA SER A 165 -33.14 -12.84 -16.85
C SER A 165 -33.35 -13.72 -18.10
N ASP A 166 -32.99 -13.20 -19.28
CA ASP A 166 -33.02 -13.93 -20.55
C ASP A 166 -31.70 -14.69 -20.85
N GLY A 167 -30.75 -14.70 -19.92
CA GLY A 167 -29.44 -15.31 -20.07
C GLY A 167 -28.39 -14.46 -20.79
N THR A 168 -28.74 -13.26 -21.25
CA THR A 168 -27.78 -12.34 -21.90
C THR A 168 -26.65 -11.97 -20.95
N LEU A 169 -25.39 -12.09 -21.44
CA LEU A 169 -24.21 -11.76 -20.66
C LEU A 169 -24.19 -10.26 -20.32
N GLN A 170 -23.97 -9.96 -19.04
CA GLN A 170 -23.85 -8.60 -18.51
C GLN A 170 -22.44 -8.34 -18.06
N ASN A 171 -21.71 -7.54 -18.84
CA ASN A 171 -20.32 -7.23 -18.59
C ASN A 171 -20.14 -6.44 -17.29
N GLY A 172 -19.36 -6.96 -16.34
CA GLY A 172 -19.08 -6.34 -15.04
C GLY A 172 -18.23 -5.05 -15.10
N TRP A 173 -17.60 -4.76 -16.24
CA TRP A 173 -16.94 -3.47 -16.46
C TRP A 173 -17.91 -2.28 -16.52
N LEU A 174 -19.18 -2.52 -16.72
CA LEU A 174 -20.20 -1.50 -16.78
C LEU A 174 -20.84 -1.33 -15.40
N LEU A 175 -20.67 -0.18 -14.76
CA LEU A 175 -21.20 0.12 -13.43
C LEU A 175 -22.72 -0.14 -13.30
N VAL A 176 -23.46 -0.06 -14.41
CA VAL A 176 -24.89 -0.37 -14.45
C VAL A 176 -25.20 -1.84 -14.14
N HIS A 177 -24.22 -2.72 -14.28
CA HIS A 177 -24.36 -4.16 -14.01
C HIS A 177 -23.81 -4.58 -12.63
N ALA A 178 -23.34 -3.64 -11.82
CA ALA A 178 -22.77 -3.96 -10.50
C ALA A 178 -23.79 -4.60 -9.53
N ASP A 179 -25.09 -4.43 -9.79
CA ASP A 179 -26.19 -5.07 -9.06
C ASP A 179 -26.47 -6.53 -9.50
N LYS A 180 -25.65 -7.10 -10.37
CA LYS A 180 -25.79 -8.49 -10.83
C LYS A 180 -24.84 -9.39 -10.08
N ALA A 181 -25.30 -10.63 -9.83
CA ALA A 181 -24.40 -11.66 -9.32
C ALA A 181 -23.39 -12.08 -10.39
N ALA A 182 -22.13 -12.26 -9.99
CA ALA A 182 -21.15 -12.92 -10.84
C ALA A 182 -21.63 -14.33 -11.21
N ARG A 183 -21.30 -14.78 -12.41
CA ARG A 183 -21.72 -16.10 -12.92
C ARG A 183 -20.90 -17.26 -12.36
N VAL A 184 -19.76 -16.96 -11.78
CA VAL A 184 -18.93 -17.93 -11.06
C VAL A 184 -19.55 -18.21 -9.69
N ALA A 185 -19.50 -19.46 -9.23
CA ALA A 185 -19.87 -19.78 -7.86
C ALA A 185 -18.91 -19.14 -6.86
N ASP A 186 -19.38 -18.83 -5.66
CA ASP A 186 -18.55 -18.22 -4.61
C ASP A 186 -17.22 -18.95 -4.44
N ASN A 187 -17.25 -20.23 -4.13
CA ASN A 187 -16.05 -21.03 -3.88
C ASN A 187 -15.04 -21.06 -5.04
N ASP A 188 -15.46 -20.72 -6.24
CA ASP A 188 -14.60 -20.71 -7.43
C ASP A 188 -14.19 -19.29 -7.84
N SER A 189 -14.66 -18.26 -7.11
CA SER A 189 -14.29 -16.88 -7.35
C SER A 189 -12.85 -16.57 -6.86
N GLU A 190 -12.31 -15.41 -7.25
CA GLU A 190 -10.89 -15.04 -7.03
C GLU A 190 -10.50 -15.05 -5.55
N THR A 191 -11.31 -14.47 -4.67
CA THR A 191 -10.98 -14.33 -3.25
C THR A 191 -10.84 -15.68 -2.53
N PRO A 192 -11.81 -16.62 -2.60
CA PRO A 192 -11.65 -17.98 -2.08
C PRO A 192 -10.52 -18.77 -2.74
N TYR A 193 -10.30 -18.59 -4.05
CA TYR A 193 -9.18 -19.23 -4.73
C TYR A 193 -7.84 -18.82 -4.11
N MET A 194 -7.60 -17.51 -3.93
CA MET A 194 -6.35 -17.01 -3.33
C MET A 194 -6.21 -17.48 -1.88
N THR A 195 -7.29 -17.52 -1.11
CA THR A 195 -7.26 -18.04 0.26
C THR A 195 -6.81 -19.50 0.31
N ARG A 196 -7.35 -20.35 -0.57
CA ARG A 196 -6.91 -21.75 -0.67
C ARG A 196 -5.44 -21.85 -1.06
N ARG A 197 -4.98 -21.05 -2.04
CA ARG A 197 -3.56 -21.04 -2.42
C ARG A 197 -2.64 -20.63 -1.26
N ALA A 198 -3.08 -19.69 -0.42
CA ALA A 198 -2.35 -19.32 0.79
C ALA A 198 -2.32 -20.46 1.81
N MET A 199 -3.46 -21.14 2.04
CA MET A 199 -3.53 -22.31 2.92
C MET A 199 -2.69 -23.48 2.40
N ASP A 200 -2.67 -23.72 1.08
CA ASP A 200 -1.83 -24.74 0.46
C ASP A 200 -0.34 -24.46 0.73
N PHE A 201 0.12 -23.22 0.51
CA PHE A 201 1.48 -22.82 0.83
C PHE A 201 1.81 -23.04 2.31
N ILE A 202 0.94 -22.60 3.23
CA ILE A 202 1.17 -22.76 4.68
C ILE A 202 1.29 -24.25 5.03
N ALA A 203 0.41 -25.11 4.50
CA ALA A 203 0.47 -26.55 4.74
C ALA A 203 1.76 -27.19 4.19
N GLU A 204 2.19 -26.79 2.99
CA GLU A 204 3.44 -27.26 2.39
C GLU A 204 4.67 -26.79 3.20
N SER A 205 4.60 -25.59 3.79
CA SER A 205 5.70 -25.00 4.55
C SER A 205 5.92 -25.67 5.92
N GLU A 206 4.98 -26.45 6.44
CA GLU A 206 5.17 -27.21 7.70
C GLU A 206 6.31 -28.24 7.62
N ALA A 207 6.66 -28.70 6.42
CA ALA A 207 7.79 -29.59 6.17
C ALA A 207 9.13 -28.83 6.01
N ASP A 208 9.11 -27.52 5.97
CA ASP A 208 10.27 -26.64 5.78
C ASP A 208 10.66 -26.00 7.12
N GLU A 209 11.95 -26.08 7.48
CA GLU A 209 12.45 -25.46 8.72
C GLU A 209 12.62 -23.93 8.61
N HIS A 210 12.47 -23.35 7.41
CA HIS A 210 12.64 -21.92 7.22
C HIS A 210 11.37 -21.14 7.60
N PRO A 211 11.50 -20.10 8.42
CA PRO A 211 10.39 -19.20 8.68
C PRO A 211 9.97 -18.49 7.37
N TRP A 212 8.72 -18.07 7.30
CA TRP A 212 8.14 -17.43 6.14
C TRP A 212 7.41 -16.13 6.47
N CYS A 213 7.39 -15.22 5.51
CA CYS A 213 6.53 -14.04 5.46
C CYS A 213 5.65 -14.19 4.22
N LEU A 214 4.36 -14.45 4.40
CA LEU A 214 3.40 -14.63 3.32
C LEU A 214 2.64 -13.34 3.05
N HIS A 215 2.76 -12.82 1.84
CA HIS A 215 1.93 -11.73 1.34
C HIS A 215 0.72 -12.29 0.60
N LEU A 216 -0.39 -12.48 1.33
CA LEU A 216 -1.70 -12.76 0.72
C LEU A 216 -2.33 -11.43 0.30
N SER A 217 -2.48 -11.24 -1.01
CA SER A 217 -2.91 -9.99 -1.61
C SER A 217 -4.16 -10.20 -2.46
N TYR A 218 -5.34 -9.95 -1.87
CA TYR A 218 -6.62 -10.01 -2.56
C TYR A 218 -6.75 -8.88 -3.57
N ILE A 219 -7.36 -9.19 -4.71
CA ILE A 219 -7.69 -8.24 -5.77
C ILE A 219 -8.93 -7.42 -5.38
N LYS A 220 -9.87 -8.05 -4.67
CA LYS A 220 -11.10 -7.41 -4.21
C LYS A 220 -10.86 -6.59 -2.93
N PRO A 221 -11.66 -5.55 -2.70
CA PRO A 221 -12.88 -5.12 -3.43
C PRO A 221 -12.66 -4.21 -4.65
N HIS A 222 -11.44 -4.14 -5.22
CA HIS A 222 -11.14 -3.41 -6.47
C HIS A 222 -12.11 -3.79 -7.59
N TRP A 223 -12.45 -2.83 -8.44
CA TRP A 223 -13.30 -3.09 -9.61
C TRP A 223 -12.72 -4.18 -10.55
N PRO A 224 -13.56 -4.86 -11.34
CA PRO A 224 -15.01 -4.66 -11.54
C PRO A 224 -15.81 -4.99 -10.28
N TYR A 225 -16.80 -4.10 -9.97
CA TYR A 225 -17.66 -4.27 -8.80
C TYR A 225 -18.76 -5.28 -9.12
N ILE A 226 -18.44 -6.54 -9.04
CA ILE A 226 -19.39 -7.64 -9.22
C ILE A 226 -19.04 -8.74 -8.23
N ALA A 227 -20.02 -9.12 -7.40
CA ALA A 227 -19.86 -10.13 -6.36
C ALA A 227 -20.59 -11.42 -6.76
N PRO A 228 -20.11 -12.61 -6.36
CA PRO A 228 -20.88 -13.84 -6.51
C PRO A 228 -22.02 -13.91 -5.49
N GLU A 229 -23.00 -14.80 -5.71
CA GLU A 229 -23.96 -15.15 -4.65
C GLU A 229 -23.25 -15.93 -3.52
N PRO A 230 -23.60 -15.72 -2.22
CA PRO A 230 -24.74 -14.90 -1.76
C PRO A 230 -24.44 -13.41 -1.57
N TYR A 231 -23.23 -12.95 -1.82
CA TYR A 231 -22.77 -11.58 -1.50
C TYR A 231 -23.38 -10.51 -2.42
N ALA A 232 -23.72 -10.86 -3.66
CA ALA A 232 -24.28 -9.92 -4.63
C ALA A 232 -25.62 -9.30 -4.19
N GLY A 233 -26.47 -10.07 -3.50
CA GLY A 233 -27.78 -9.63 -3.00
C GLY A 233 -27.81 -9.26 -1.52
N MET A 234 -26.66 -9.25 -0.83
CA MET A 234 -26.60 -9.12 0.62
C MET A 234 -26.90 -7.69 1.12
N TYR A 235 -26.53 -6.69 0.35
CA TYR A 235 -26.74 -5.27 0.66
C TYR A 235 -27.55 -4.58 -0.43
N GLY A 236 -28.27 -3.52 -0.06
CA GLY A 236 -29.09 -2.73 -0.96
C GLY A 236 -28.80 -1.22 -0.87
N LYS A 237 -29.54 -0.43 -1.63
CA LYS A 237 -29.42 1.02 -1.64
C LYS A 237 -29.67 1.68 -0.26
N ASP A 238 -30.40 1.03 0.62
CA ASP A 238 -30.74 1.56 1.95
C ASP A 238 -29.60 1.29 2.98
N ASP A 239 -28.61 0.47 2.61
CA ASP A 239 -27.44 0.14 3.43
C ASP A 239 -26.25 1.06 3.18
N ILE A 240 -26.28 1.87 2.12
CA ILE A 240 -25.17 2.74 1.74
C ILE A 240 -25.12 4.01 2.58
N LEU A 241 -23.90 4.46 2.90
CA LEU A 241 -23.68 5.75 3.55
C LEU A 241 -24.03 6.91 2.62
N PRO A 242 -24.53 8.04 3.15
CA PRO A 242 -24.62 9.28 2.41
C PRO A 242 -23.27 9.65 1.80
N ALA A 243 -23.30 10.24 0.59
CA ALA A 243 -22.04 10.69 -0.02
C ALA A 243 -21.43 11.84 0.79
N ILE A 244 -20.14 11.75 1.05
CA ILE A 244 -19.33 12.84 1.60
C ILE A 244 -19.00 13.79 0.46
N ARG A 245 -19.83 14.78 0.23
CA ARG A 245 -19.64 15.79 -0.83
C ARG A 245 -20.53 17.00 -0.62
N SER A 246 -20.07 18.17 -1.05
CA SER A 246 -20.81 19.43 -0.97
C SER A 246 -20.71 20.19 -2.30
N GLU A 247 -21.73 20.99 -2.64
CA GLU A 247 -21.67 21.87 -3.81
C GLU A 247 -20.57 22.94 -3.68
N ILE A 248 -20.17 23.30 -2.44
CA ILE A 248 -19.08 24.26 -2.21
C ILE A 248 -17.76 23.82 -2.84
N GLU A 249 -17.49 22.50 -2.90
CA GLU A 249 -16.32 21.94 -3.55
C GLU A 249 -16.27 22.20 -5.06
N ARG A 250 -17.43 22.51 -5.67
CA ARG A 250 -17.60 22.75 -7.10
C ARG A 250 -17.71 24.24 -7.47
N GLU A 251 -17.87 25.12 -6.48
CA GLU A 251 -18.03 26.55 -6.74
C GLU A 251 -16.72 27.20 -7.19
N LYS A 252 -15.60 26.89 -6.52
CA LYS A 252 -14.25 27.36 -6.86
C LYS A 252 -13.23 26.26 -6.60
N PRO A 253 -13.33 25.12 -7.28
CA PRO A 253 -12.46 23.99 -7.03
C PRO A 253 -11.00 24.33 -7.35
N HIS A 254 -10.09 23.67 -6.64
CA HIS A 254 -8.69 23.65 -7.05
C HIS A 254 -8.56 23.10 -8.48
N PRO A 255 -7.74 23.70 -9.38
CA PRO A 255 -7.71 23.29 -10.80
C PRO A 255 -7.47 21.79 -11.01
N VAL A 256 -6.58 21.17 -10.22
CA VAL A 256 -6.33 19.73 -10.30
C VAL A 256 -7.58 18.95 -9.88
N PHE A 257 -8.22 19.30 -8.76
CA PHE A 257 -9.43 18.63 -8.29
C PHE A 257 -10.59 18.79 -9.28
N ALA A 258 -10.77 19.98 -9.83
CA ALA A 258 -11.76 20.22 -10.91
C ALA A 258 -11.54 19.27 -12.10
N ALA A 259 -10.28 19.09 -12.49
CA ALA A 259 -9.93 18.21 -13.60
C ALA A 259 -10.24 16.74 -13.27
N TYR A 260 -10.02 16.30 -12.03
CA TYR A 260 -10.36 14.94 -11.56
C TYR A 260 -11.89 14.74 -11.45
N MET A 261 -12.64 15.68 -10.87
CA MET A 261 -14.11 15.64 -10.84
C MET A 261 -14.72 15.54 -12.25
N ASP A 262 -14.02 16.10 -13.26
CA ASP A 262 -14.47 16.09 -14.66
C ASP A 262 -14.06 14.81 -15.42
N MET A 263 -13.28 13.92 -14.83
CA MET A 263 -12.95 12.62 -15.43
C MET A 263 -14.19 11.75 -15.59
N ARG A 264 -14.21 10.94 -16.64
CA ARG A 264 -15.38 10.08 -16.95
C ARG A 264 -15.78 9.16 -15.79
N TYR A 265 -14.82 8.53 -15.14
CA TYR A 265 -15.09 7.64 -14.02
C TYR A 265 -15.63 8.41 -12.81
N SER A 266 -15.12 9.60 -12.50
CA SER A 266 -15.63 10.46 -11.43
C SER A 266 -17.06 10.89 -11.69
N LYS A 267 -17.35 11.42 -12.90
CA LYS A 267 -18.71 11.78 -13.32
C LYS A 267 -19.70 10.62 -13.21
N ASN A 268 -19.26 9.41 -13.54
CA ASN A 268 -20.12 8.24 -13.47
C ASN A 268 -20.34 7.80 -12.02
N MET A 269 -19.28 7.72 -11.19
CA MET A 269 -19.40 7.33 -9.78
C MET A 269 -20.16 8.37 -8.93
N ALA A 270 -20.06 9.64 -9.26
CA ALA A 270 -20.82 10.69 -8.58
C ALA A 270 -22.35 10.62 -8.81
N ARG A 271 -22.84 9.78 -9.74
CA ARG A 271 -24.29 9.57 -9.94
C ARG A 271 -24.85 8.73 -8.81
N ASN A 272 -25.97 9.13 -8.21
CA ASN A 272 -26.64 8.32 -7.18
C ASN A 272 -26.97 6.92 -7.71
N ALA A 273 -27.47 6.82 -8.95
CA ALA A 273 -27.80 5.53 -9.57
C ALA A 273 -26.58 4.58 -9.73
N ALA A 274 -25.36 5.12 -9.87
CA ALA A 274 -24.15 4.30 -9.87
C ALA A 274 -23.77 3.87 -8.44
N ARG A 275 -23.80 4.80 -7.48
CA ARG A 275 -23.54 4.50 -6.08
C ARG A 275 -24.48 3.44 -5.52
N GLU A 276 -25.78 3.56 -5.81
CA GLU A 276 -26.82 2.62 -5.37
C GLU A 276 -26.63 1.18 -5.87
N LYS A 277 -25.82 0.98 -6.90
CA LYS A 277 -25.47 -0.35 -7.44
C LYS A 277 -24.07 -0.80 -7.04
N VAL A 278 -23.12 0.10 -7.14
CA VAL A 278 -21.69 -0.20 -6.93
C VAL A 278 -21.38 -0.42 -5.45
N ILE A 279 -21.88 0.44 -4.55
CA ILE A 279 -21.53 0.34 -3.13
C ILE A 279 -22.07 -0.94 -2.49
N PRO A 280 -23.32 -1.40 -2.74
CA PRO A 280 -23.77 -2.69 -2.26
C PRO A 280 -22.90 -3.86 -2.74
N ALA A 281 -22.48 -3.87 -4.01
CA ALA A 281 -21.58 -4.89 -4.53
C ALA A 281 -20.19 -4.83 -3.87
N TYR A 282 -19.66 -3.62 -3.67
CA TYR A 282 -18.41 -3.39 -2.94
C TYR A 282 -18.48 -3.90 -1.50
N MET A 283 -19.58 -3.66 -0.79
CA MET A 283 -19.85 -4.19 0.55
C MET A 283 -19.94 -5.72 0.55
N GLY A 284 -20.59 -6.30 -0.45
CA GLY A 284 -20.67 -7.75 -0.63
C GLY A 284 -19.28 -8.38 -0.83
N LEU A 285 -18.43 -7.76 -1.65
CA LEU A 285 -17.05 -8.21 -1.84
C LEU A 285 -16.22 -8.13 -0.55
N ILE A 286 -16.43 -7.11 0.28
CA ILE A 286 -15.78 -7.00 1.60
C ILE A 286 -16.25 -8.11 2.54
N THR A 287 -17.55 -8.42 2.55
CA THR A 287 -18.09 -9.52 3.36
C THR A 287 -17.52 -10.86 2.92
N GLN A 288 -17.36 -11.09 1.61
CA GLN A 288 -16.68 -12.28 1.11
C GLN A 288 -15.22 -12.36 1.60
N ILE A 289 -14.49 -11.24 1.59
CA ILE A 289 -13.13 -11.18 2.15
C ILE A 289 -13.15 -11.52 3.64
N ASP A 290 -14.10 -10.97 4.40
CA ASP A 290 -14.24 -11.24 5.82
C ASP A 290 -14.43 -12.74 6.11
N ASP A 291 -15.29 -13.40 5.37
CA ASP A 291 -15.54 -14.85 5.48
C ASP A 291 -14.24 -15.64 5.15
N GLN A 292 -13.50 -15.23 4.13
CA GLN A 292 -12.24 -15.88 3.77
C GLN A 292 -11.13 -15.65 4.82
N ILE A 293 -11.10 -14.49 5.46
CA ILE A 293 -10.23 -14.25 6.62
C ILE A 293 -10.61 -15.18 7.78
N GLY A 294 -11.91 -15.37 8.03
CA GLY A 294 -12.40 -16.33 9.02
C GLY A 294 -11.92 -17.75 8.76
N LEU A 295 -12.02 -18.21 7.51
CA LEU A 295 -11.52 -19.54 7.11
C LEU A 295 -10.01 -19.67 7.31
N LEU A 296 -9.23 -18.66 6.93
CA LEU A 296 -7.78 -18.65 7.11
C LEU A 296 -7.41 -18.67 8.61
N MET A 297 -8.13 -17.91 9.44
CA MET A 297 -7.87 -17.89 10.89
C MET A 297 -8.14 -19.24 11.53
N HIS A 298 -9.25 -19.91 11.20
CA HIS A 298 -9.53 -21.28 11.67
C HIS A 298 -8.47 -22.28 11.20
N PHE A 299 -8.03 -22.15 9.95
CA PHE A 299 -6.98 -23.01 9.40
C PHE A 299 -5.66 -22.88 10.17
N LEU A 300 -5.27 -21.64 10.56
CA LEU A 300 -4.08 -21.39 11.38
C LEU A 300 -4.27 -21.93 12.83
N GLU A 301 -5.47 -21.79 13.38
CA GLU A 301 -5.81 -22.30 14.71
C GLU A 301 -5.73 -23.82 14.78
N ASP A 302 -6.34 -24.53 13.83
CA ASP A 302 -6.31 -25.99 13.72
C ASP A 302 -4.89 -26.57 13.61
N ARG A 303 -3.94 -25.74 13.14
CA ARG A 303 -2.51 -26.09 13.03
C ARG A 303 -1.63 -25.56 14.17
N ALA A 304 -2.24 -24.93 15.17
CA ALA A 304 -1.53 -24.29 16.28
C ALA A 304 -0.48 -23.24 15.82
N LEU A 305 -0.76 -22.55 14.70
CA LEU A 305 0.11 -21.51 14.13
C LEU A 305 -0.24 -20.10 14.59
N LEU A 306 -1.43 -19.87 15.17
CA LEU A 306 -1.87 -18.53 15.58
C LEU A 306 -0.98 -17.88 16.65
N ASP A 307 -0.43 -18.67 17.58
CA ASP A 307 0.38 -18.18 18.69
C ASP A 307 1.85 -17.95 18.29
N SER A 308 2.18 -18.21 17.02
CA SER A 308 3.53 -18.00 16.47
C SER A 308 3.54 -17.14 15.20
N THR A 309 2.37 -16.71 14.73
CA THR A 309 2.25 -15.96 13.48
C THR A 309 1.80 -14.52 13.73
N MET A 310 2.64 -13.55 13.35
CA MET A 310 2.21 -12.16 13.24
C MET A 310 1.22 -12.01 12.08
N ILE A 311 0.09 -11.36 12.32
CA ILE A 311 -0.93 -11.13 11.28
C ILE A 311 -1.13 -9.64 11.08
N VAL A 312 -1.05 -9.19 9.83
CA VAL A 312 -1.32 -7.81 9.44
C VAL A 312 -2.44 -7.77 8.42
N PHE A 313 -3.51 -7.04 8.74
CA PHE A 313 -4.60 -6.74 7.80
C PHE A 313 -4.54 -5.28 7.38
N THR A 314 -4.49 -5.02 6.07
CA THR A 314 -4.37 -3.66 5.51
C THR A 314 -4.88 -3.60 4.07
N SER A 315 -4.89 -2.39 3.51
CA SER A 315 -5.13 -2.09 2.09
C SER A 315 -3.96 -1.33 1.47
N ASP A 316 -3.87 -1.33 0.15
CA ASP A 316 -2.89 -0.51 -0.58
C ASP A 316 -3.32 0.96 -0.77
N HIS A 317 -4.60 1.24 -0.82
CA HIS A 317 -5.26 2.56 -0.81
C HIS A 317 -6.77 2.35 -0.65
N GLY A 318 -7.53 3.45 -0.57
CA GLY A 318 -8.98 3.41 -0.54
C GLY A 318 -9.63 3.68 -1.91
N ASP A 319 -10.91 4.14 -1.89
CA ASP A 319 -11.73 4.46 -3.05
C ASP A 319 -12.67 5.62 -2.72
N TYR A 320 -12.86 6.55 -3.64
CA TYR A 320 -13.81 7.65 -3.44
C TYR A 320 -15.28 7.19 -3.45
N LEU A 321 -15.65 6.20 -4.23
CA LEU A 321 -17.04 5.69 -4.33
C LEU A 321 -18.10 6.80 -4.54
N GLY A 322 -17.72 7.91 -5.18
CA GLY A 322 -18.57 9.06 -5.43
C GLY A 322 -18.54 10.16 -4.36
N ASP A 323 -17.73 10.00 -3.32
CA ASP A 323 -17.40 11.07 -2.37
C ASP A 323 -16.56 12.15 -3.08
N HIS A 324 -16.61 13.39 -2.61
CA HIS A 324 -15.95 14.56 -3.21
C HIS A 324 -16.18 14.71 -4.72
N TRP A 325 -17.31 14.20 -5.23
CA TRP A 325 -17.64 14.16 -6.66
C TRP A 325 -16.66 13.33 -7.50
N MET A 326 -15.93 12.40 -6.87
CA MET A 326 -14.89 11.58 -7.49
C MET A 326 -15.22 10.10 -7.46
N GLY A 327 -14.55 9.34 -8.31
CA GLY A 327 -14.52 7.89 -8.29
C GLY A 327 -13.07 7.44 -8.32
N GLU A 328 -12.84 6.14 -8.14
CA GLU A 328 -11.50 5.58 -8.06
C GLU A 328 -10.69 6.15 -6.87
N LYS A 329 -9.45 6.47 -7.08
CA LYS A 329 -8.43 6.88 -6.13
C LYS A 329 -7.67 8.12 -6.62
N ASP A 330 -6.37 8.20 -6.44
CA ASP A 330 -5.42 9.16 -7.02
C ASP A 330 -5.13 10.42 -6.19
N LEU A 331 -6.07 10.91 -5.37
CA LEU A 331 -5.88 12.11 -4.55
C LEU A 331 -5.84 11.78 -3.05
N PHE A 332 -5.72 12.80 -2.17
CA PHE A 332 -5.30 12.61 -0.78
C PHE A 332 -6.39 12.75 0.29
N HIS A 333 -7.68 12.80 -0.09
CA HIS A 333 -8.73 12.70 0.93
C HIS A 333 -8.63 11.36 1.68
N ASP A 334 -9.10 11.32 2.92
CA ASP A 334 -9.02 10.11 3.74
C ASP A 334 -9.65 8.88 3.07
N GLN A 335 -10.64 9.07 2.21
CA GLN A 335 -11.27 8.00 1.42
C GLN A 335 -10.29 7.26 0.51
N SER A 336 -9.22 7.91 0.07
CA SER A 336 -8.22 7.37 -0.86
C SER A 336 -6.88 7.07 -0.19
N ALA A 337 -6.34 8.03 0.60
CA ALA A 337 -4.98 7.96 1.12
C ALA A 337 -4.85 7.25 2.47
N LYS A 338 -5.94 7.19 3.25
CA LYS A 338 -5.98 6.52 4.55
C LYS A 338 -6.43 5.08 4.40
N ILE A 339 -5.74 4.17 5.07
CA ILE A 339 -5.96 2.72 4.95
C ILE A 339 -6.32 2.09 6.30
N PRO A 340 -7.07 0.98 6.30
CA PRO A 340 -7.20 0.16 7.50
C PRO A 340 -5.84 -0.47 7.81
N LEU A 341 -5.48 -0.51 9.09
CA LEU A 341 -4.29 -1.20 9.55
C LEU A 341 -4.55 -1.85 10.91
N ILE A 342 -4.52 -3.18 10.93
CA ILE A 342 -4.65 -4.00 12.13
C ILE A 342 -3.40 -4.88 12.20
N VAL A 343 -2.71 -4.89 13.34
CA VAL A 343 -1.52 -5.70 13.57
C VAL A 343 -1.71 -6.55 14.80
N ILE A 344 -1.54 -7.87 14.64
CA ILE A 344 -1.54 -8.85 15.72
C ILE A 344 -0.11 -9.33 15.89
N ASP A 345 0.51 -8.97 16.99
CA ASP A 345 1.74 -9.59 17.46
C ASP A 345 1.35 -10.77 18.36
N PRO A 346 1.76 -12.00 18.04
CA PRO A 346 1.37 -13.19 18.82
C PRO A 346 2.07 -13.27 20.17
N THR A 347 3.13 -12.51 20.40
CA THR A 347 3.95 -12.61 21.62
C THR A 347 3.25 -12.06 22.87
N ASP A 348 3.58 -12.60 24.04
CA ASP A 348 3.04 -12.15 25.34
C ASP A 348 3.36 -10.68 25.65
N THR A 349 4.39 -10.13 25.02
CA THR A 349 4.76 -8.71 25.18
C THR A 349 3.68 -7.76 24.65
N ALA A 350 2.82 -8.24 23.75
CA ALA A 350 1.72 -7.48 23.15
C ALA A 350 0.37 -7.64 23.90
N ASP A 351 0.28 -8.45 24.96
CA ASP A 351 -0.99 -8.75 25.63
C ASP A 351 -1.71 -7.50 26.14
N ARG A 352 -0.96 -6.53 26.66
CA ARG A 352 -1.52 -5.26 27.18
C ARG A 352 -2.08 -4.33 26.10
N THR A 353 -1.77 -4.56 24.84
CA THR A 353 -2.21 -3.74 23.70
C THR A 353 -3.29 -4.41 22.87
N ARG A 354 -3.65 -5.66 23.17
CA ARG A 354 -4.77 -6.33 22.50
C ARG A 354 -6.06 -5.55 22.66
N ASN A 355 -6.87 -5.50 21.59
CA ASN A 355 -8.14 -4.77 21.55
C ASN A 355 -7.99 -3.26 21.82
N THR A 356 -6.87 -2.67 21.42
CA THR A 356 -6.64 -1.23 21.54
C THR A 356 -6.63 -0.52 20.19
N VAL A 357 -6.89 0.80 20.24
CA VAL A 357 -6.73 1.70 19.11
C VAL A 357 -5.53 2.59 19.36
N CYS A 358 -4.64 2.66 18.38
CA CYS A 358 -3.48 3.53 18.40
C CYS A 358 -3.71 4.70 17.42
N ASP A 359 -3.74 5.94 17.94
CA ASP A 359 -3.96 7.15 17.14
C ASP A 359 -2.66 7.79 16.63
N ALA A 360 -1.52 7.13 16.82
CA ALA A 360 -0.25 7.61 16.28
C ALA A 360 -0.30 7.70 14.75
N LEU A 361 0.38 8.69 14.21
CA LEU A 361 0.57 8.83 12.77
C LEU A 361 1.51 7.74 12.27
N VAL A 362 1.01 6.82 11.46
CA VAL A 362 1.78 5.72 10.90
C VAL A 362 1.68 5.71 9.38
N GLU A 363 2.68 5.16 8.75
CA GLU A 363 2.82 5.10 7.29
C GLU A 363 2.95 3.65 6.83
N ALA A 364 2.48 3.35 5.62
CA ALA A 364 2.57 2.01 5.04
C ALA A 364 4.00 1.45 5.01
N ILE A 365 5.00 2.33 4.82
CA ILE A 365 6.42 1.99 4.85
C ILE A 365 6.92 1.48 6.21
N ASP A 366 6.14 1.63 7.28
CA ASP A 366 6.49 1.16 8.63
C ASP A 366 6.39 -0.37 8.76
N LEU A 367 5.68 -1.02 7.84
CA LEU A 367 5.52 -2.48 7.90
C LEU A 367 6.82 -3.23 7.57
N ALA A 368 7.61 -2.76 6.60
CA ALA A 368 8.87 -3.42 6.26
C ALA A 368 9.85 -3.50 7.46
N PRO A 369 10.17 -2.39 8.17
CA PRO A 369 10.99 -2.47 9.38
C PRO A 369 10.32 -3.29 10.50
N THR A 370 8.99 -3.27 10.62
CA THR A 370 8.27 -4.08 11.62
C THR A 370 8.47 -5.57 11.39
N PHE A 371 8.36 -6.04 10.14
CA PHE A 371 8.58 -7.45 9.81
C PHE A 371 10.04 -7.87 10.02
N ILE A 372 10.99 -7.02 9.62
CA ILE A 372 12.42 -7.33 9.82
C ILE A 372 12.73 -7.46 11.34
N GLU A 373 12.21 -6.55 12.16
CA GLU A 373 12.38 -6.60 13.62
C GLU A 373 11.70 -7.83 14.23
N TYR A 374 10.48 -8.16 13.79
CA TYR A 374 9.75 -9.34 14.26
C TYR A 374 10.54 -10.64 14.05
N PHE A 375 11.21 -10.79 12.92
CA PHE A 375 12.08 -11.93 12.64
C PHE A 375 13.49 -11.82 13.26
N GLY A 376 13.72 -10.83 14.13
CA GLY A 376 15.02 -10.65 14.82
C GLY A 376 16.12 -10.06 13.95
N GLY A 377 15.77 -9.49 12.80
CA GLY A 377 16.71 -8.84 11.88
C GLY A 377 17.16 -7.47 12.39
N LYS A 378 18.40 -7.09 12.08
CA LYS A 378 18.89 -5.72 12.30
C LYS A 378 18.31 -4.79 11.25
N LEU A 379 17.70 -3.68 11.69
CA LEU A 379 17.14 -2.69 10.79
C LEU A 379 18.24 -1.93 10.03
N PRO A 380 18.21 -1.92 8.69
CA PRO A 380 19.11 -1.08 7.90
C PRO A 380 18.58 0.37 7.86
N ASP A 381 18.82 1.12 8.94
CA ASP A 381 18.32 2.47 9.17
C ASP A 381 18.76 3.49 8.10
N HIS A 382 19.85 3.19 7.36
CA HIS A 382 20.35 3.99 6.25
C HIS A 382 19.58 3.75 4.93
N ILE A 383 18.77 2.68 4.86
CA ILE A 383 17.96 2.32 3.67
C ILE A 383 16.48 2.60 3.93
N LEU A 384 15.94 2.02 5.01
CA LEU A 384 14.51 2.10 5.33
C LEU A 384 14.13 3.52 5.80
N GLU A 385 13.06 4.05 5.24
CA GLU A 385 12.49 5.36 5.62
C GLU A 385 11.31 5.21 6.62
N GLY A 386 10.70 4.03 6.66
CA GLY A 386 9.71 3.64 7.67
C GLY A 386 10.32 3.42 9.05
N ARG A 387 9.46 3.27 10.05
CA ARG A 387 9.80 3.04 11.47
C ARG A 387 9.03 1.82 11.98
N SER A 388 9.70 0.93 12.72
CA SER A 388 9.02 -0.24 13.27
C SER A 388 7.87 0.13 14.19
N LEU A 389 6.73 -0.55 14.03
CA LEU A 389 5.55 -0.42 14.88
C LEU A 389 5.68 -1.24 16.18
N ALA A 390 6.71 -2.07 16.32
CA ALA A 390 6.91 -2.95 17.47
C ALA A 390 6.80 -2.23 18.84
N PRO A 391 7.30 -1.00 19.05
CA PRO A 391 7.10 -0.30 20.31
C PRO A 391 5.61 -0.12 20.66
N TYR A 392 4.78 0.31 19.69
CA TYR A 392 3.34 0.45 19.92
C TYR A 392 2.65 -0.88 20.19
N LEU A 393 3.07 -1.96 19.52
CA LEU A 393 2.55 -3.29 19.76
C LEU A 393 2.86 -3.78 21.18
N ARG A 394 3.99 -3.33 21.77
CA ARG A 394 4.38 -3.59 23.16
C ARG A 394 3.82 -2.55 24.16
N GLY A 395 3.01 -1.58 23.70
CA GLY A 395 2.43 -0.50 24.52
C GLY A 395 3.44 0.54 24.97
N GLU A 396 4.50 0.72 24.22
CA GLU A 396 5.50 1.77 24.40
C GLU A 396 5.15 2.96 23.49
N VAL A 397 5.36 4.18 23.98
CA VAL A 397 5.19 5.40 23.17
C VAL A 397 6.56 6.00 22.90
N PRO A 398 7.12 5.86 21.70
CA PRO A 398 8.43 6.41 21.38
C PRO A 398 8.43 7.95 21.48
N THR A 399 9.40 8.51 22.21
CA THR A 399 9.52 9.97 22.43
C THR A 399 9.84 10.75 21.16
N ASN A 400 10.46 10.10 20.18
CA ASN A 400 10.89 10.68 18.90
C ASN A 400 10.07 10.17 17.71
N TRP A 401 8.81 9.76 17.93
CA TRP A 401 7.93 9.36 16.83
C TRP A 401 7.64 10.54 15.89
N ARG A 402 7.24 10.22 14.65
CA ARG A 402 6.92 11.26 13.66
C ARG A 402 5.73 12.10 14.12
N LYS A 403 5.75 13.37 13.73
CA LYS A 403 4.66 14.33 13.97
C LYS A 403 3.86 14.62 12.70
N VAL A 404 4.32 14.14 11.57
CA VAL A 404 3.69 14.30 10.26
C VAL A 404 3.84 13.02 9.45
N VAL A 405 2.92 12.78 8.54
CA VAL A 405 2.99 11.75 7.49
C VAL A 405 3.01 12.42 6.12
N PHE A 406 3.60 11.72 5.15
CA PHE A 406 3.74 12.22 3.78
C PHE A 406 3.14 11.24 2.77
N SER A 407 2.55 11.78 1.72
CA SER A 407 2.12 11.03 0.55
C SER A 407 2.43 11.81 -0.72
N GLU A 408 2.73 11.09 -1.79
CA GLU A 408 3.12 11.65 -3.09
C GLU A 408 2.22 11.12 -4.19
N TYR A 409 1.94 11.93 -5.17
CA TYR A 409 1.22 11.48 -6.35
C TYR A 409 1.73 12.17 -7.62
N ASP A 410 1.95 11.38 -8.65
CA ASP A 410 2.38 11.86 -9.96
C ASP A 410 1.29 11.56 -11.00
N TYR A 411 0.60 12.61 -11.49
CA TYR A 411 -0.47 12.46 -12.47
C TYR A 411 -0.03 12.63 -13.93
N CYS A 412 1.28 12.51 -14.20
CA CYS A 412 1.81 12.71 -15.55
C CYS A 412 1.22 11.78 -16.61
N MET A 413 0.76 10.58 -16.21
CA MET A 413 0.12 9.60 -17.09
C MET A 413 -1.41 9.78 -17.22
N GLN A 414 -2.02 10.67 -16.44
CA GLN A 414 -3.45 10.95 -16.49
C GLN A 414 -3.81 11.98 -17.56
N ASP A 415 -5.00 11.86 -18.14
CA ASP A 415 -5.57 12.85 -19.06
C ASP A 415 -5.70 14.24 -18.40
N VAL A 416 -5.76 14.29 -17.07
CA VAL A 416 -5.71 15.51 -16.25
C VAL A 416 -4.51 16.39 -16.62
N ARG A 417 -3.34 15.81 -16.88
CA ARG A 417 -2.15 16.53 -17.32
C ARG A 417 -2.40 17.32 -18.60
N LEU A 418 -2.99 16.66 -19.60
CA LEU A 418 -3.28 17.29 -20.90
C LEU A 418 -4.33 18.40 -20.74
N LYS A 419 -5.36 18.14 -19.93
CA LYS A 419 -6.43 19.09 -19.65
C LYS A 419 -5.92 20.36 -18.97
N LEU A 420 -4.95 20.21 -18.06
CA LEU A 420 -4.32 21.32 -17.35
C LEU A 420 -3.12 21.93 -18.11
N SER A 421 -2.75 21.36 -19.26
CA SER A 421 -1.57 21.75 -20.04
C SER A 421 -0.28 21.76 -19.20
N GLN A 422 -0.14 20.81 -18.28
CA GLN A 422 1.02 20.71 -17.40
C GLN A 422 2.19 19.99 -18.09
N PRO A 423 3.44 20.51 -17.94
CA PRO A 423 4.63 19.74 -18.29
C PRO A 423 4.75 18.49 -17.38
N ILE A 424 5.35 17.42 -17.90
CA ILE A 424 5.48 16.13 -17.20
C ILE A 424 6.08 16.32 -15.81
N GLU A 425 7.13 17.13 -15.69
CA GLU A 425 7.91 17.35 -14.46
C GLU A 425 7.12 18.10 -13.37
N GLN A 426 6.02 18.74 -13.73
CA GLN A 426 5.16 19.51 -12.81
C GLN A 426 3.88 18.76 -12.41
N CYS A 427 3.66 17.54 -12.89
CA CYS A 427 2.47 16.75 -12.59
C CYS A 427 2.54 16.09 -11.19
N ARG A 428 2.97 16.83 -10.17
CA ARG A 428 3.20 16.28 -8.85
C ARG A 428 2.41 16.99 -7.76
N LEU A 429 1.86 16.15 -6.89
CA LEU A 429 1.21 16.55 -5.66
C LEU A 429 1.93 15.92 -4.48
N PHE A 430 2.03 16.66 -3.37
CA PHE A 430 2.65 16.19 -2.14
C PHE A 430 1.72 16.54 -0.97
N MET A 431 1.37 15.56 -0.16
CA MET A 431 0.56 15.73 1.03
C MET A 431 1.44 15.70 2.27
N VAL A 432 1.15 16.58 3.22
CA VAL A 432 1.64 16.56 4.61
C VAL A 432 0.44 16.60 5.54
N PHE A 433 0.37 15.68 6.49
CA PHE A 433 -0.67 15.65 7.51
C PHE A 433 -0.05 15.56 8.91
N ASP A 434 -0.45 16.47 9.82
CA ASP A 434 0.10 16.57 11.18
C ASP A 434 -0.82 16.04 12.29
N GLY A 435 -1.91 15.38 11.90
CA GLY A 435 -2.95 14.90 12.83
C GLY A 435 -4.16 15.81 12.92
N ARG A 436 -4.04 17.06 12.47
CA ARG A 436 -5.15 18.03 12.34
C ARG A 436 -5.23 18.60 10.94
N TRP A 437 -4.10 19.14 10.44
CA TRP A 437 -4.03 19.88 9.19
C TRP A 437 -3.47 19.03 8.08
N LYS A 438 -4.22 18.91 7.00
CA LYS A 438 -3.77 18.25 5.77
C LYS A 438 -3.45 19.31 4.72
N TYR A 439 -2.16 19.49 4.46
CA TYR A 439 -1.63 20.40 3.44
C TYR A 439 -1.29 19.62 2.19
N ILE A 440 -1.68 20.14 1.03
CA ILE A 440 -1.34 19.56 -0.28
C ILE A 440 -0.61 20.61 -1.11
N HIS A 441 0.66 20.36 -1.39
CA HIS A 441 1.42 21.12 -2.37
C HIS A 441 1.08 20.62 -3.77
N ALA A 442 0.66 21.52 -4.66
CA ALA A 442 0.38 21.23 -6.06
C ALA A 442 1.35 22.00 -6.94
N SER A 443 2.26 21.31 -7.62
CA SER A 443 3.26 21.95 -8.47
C SER A 443 2.59 22.79 -9.56
N GLY A 444 2.96 24.07 -9.63
CA GLY A 444 2.40 25.02 -10.62
C GLY A 444 1.01 25.59 -10.27
N PHE A 445 0.45 25.24 -9.11
CA PHE A 445 -0.84 25.73 -8.64
C PHE A 445 -0.76 26.24 -7.20
N ARG A 446 -1.84 26.88 -6.73
CA ARG A 446 -1.98 27.22 -5.31
C ARG A 446 -1.98 25.96 -4.45
N PRO A 447 -1.63 26.05 -3.15
CA PRO A 447 -1.80 24.92 -2.26
C PRO A 447 -3.28 24.68 -1.91
N MET A 448 -3.55 23.50 -1.31
CA MET A 448 -4.80 23.20 -0.63
C MET A 448 -4.52 22.93 0.85
N LEU A 449 -5.48 23.22 1.71
CA LEU A 449 -5.38 22.98 3.14
C LEU A 449 -6.74 22.57 3.71
N TYR A 450 -6.78 21.49 4.49
CA TYR A 450 -7.98 21.01 5.18
C TYR A 450 -7.72 20.95 6.68
N ASP A 451 -8.73 21.32 7.48
CA ASP A 451 -8.71 21.21 8.96
C ASP A 451 -9.57 20.02 9.39
N LEU A 452 -8.99 18.85 9.56
CA LEU A 452 -9.72 17.64 9.87
C LEU A 452 -10.31 17.60 11.30
N LEU A 453 -9.96 18.56 12.16
CA LEU A 453 -10.59 18.70 13.46
C LEU A 453 -11.96 19.40 13.35
N ASP A 454 -12.03 20.48 12.57
CA ASP A 454 -13.24 21.28 12.40
C ASP A 454 -14.07 20.81 11.18
N ASP A 455 -13.42 20.21 10.18
CA ASP A 455 -14.00 19.66 8.97
C ASP A 455 -13.42 18.24 8.69
N PRO A 456 -13.84 17.23 9.47
CA PRO A 456 -13.33 15.86 9.32
C PRO A 456 -13.71 15.19 7.99
N GLN A 457 -14.59 15.82 7.24
CA GLN A 457 -14.99 15.37 5.90
C GLN A 457 -14.23 16.05 4.75
N GLU A 458 -13.29 16.96 5.05
CA GLU A 458 -12.43 17.62 4.05
C GLU A 458 -13.20 18.33 2.92
N LEU A 459 -14.32 18.96 3.25
CA LEU A 459 -15.21 19.65 2.29
C LEU A 459 -14.78 21.08 2.00
N ILE A 460 -13.96 21.70 2.87
CA ILE A 460 -13.61 23.12 2.83
C ILE A 460 -12.10 23.29 2.61
N ASP A 461 -11.70 23.62 1.39
CA ASP A 461 -10.32 24.00 1.08
C ASP A 461 -9.98 25.39 1.63
N ARG A 462 -9.08 25.47 2.61
CA ARG A 462 -8.55 26.69 3.22
C ARG A 462 -7.21 27.15 2.64
N GLY A 463 -6.79 26.62 1.50
CA GLY A 463 -5.47 26.90 0.91
C GLY A 463 -5.26 28.38 0.55
N GLU A 464 -6.33 29.18 0.41
CA GLU A 464 -6.29 30.64 0.17
C GLU A 464 -6.73 31.48 1.38
N ASP A 465 -7.01 30.82 2.52
CA ASP A 465 -7.40 31.53 3.74
C ASP A 465 -6.19 32.17 4.42
N SER A 466 -6.13 33.49 4.41
CA SER A 466 -5.02 34.26 5.00
C SER A 466 -4.86 34.03 6.51
N SER A 467 -5.91 33.62 7.22
CA SER A 467 -5.83 33.26 8.63
C SER A 467 -5.04 31.97 8.87
N CYS A 468 -4.92 31.11 7.87
CA CYS A 468 -4.16 29.86 7.87
C CYS A 468 -2.71 29.99 7.38
N ALA A 469 -2.24 31.20 7.06
CA ALA A 469 -0.91 31.42 6.45
C ALA A 469 0.25 30.81 7.27
N ASN A 470 0.19 30.89 8.61
CA ASN A 470 1.21 30.31 9.49
C ASN A 470 1.17 28.77 9.46
N VAL A 471 0.00 28.16 9.40
CA VAL A 471 -0.16 26.70 9.29
C VAL A 471 0.43 26.22 7.96
N ILE A 472 0.07 26.89 6.87
CA ILE A 472 0.61 26.59 5.53
C ILE A 472 2.14 26.68 5.55
N ALA A 473 2.72 27.77 6.08
CA ALA A 473 4.16 27.95 6.13
C ALA A 473 4.87 26.85 6.95
N ASN A 474 4.31 26.42 8.08
CA ASN A 474 4.87 25.36 8.92
C ASN A 474 4.85 24.00 8.20
N LEU A 475 3.73 23.63 7.58
CA LEU A 475 3.61 22.35 6.85
C LEU A 475 4.44 22.36 5.56
N GLN A 476 4.56 23.51 4.90
CA GLN A 476 5.45 23.71 3.77
C GLN A 476 6.93 23.54 4.17
N THR A 477 7.31 24.05 5.35
CA THR A 477 8.64 23.85 5.92
C THR A 477 8.89 22.36 6.20
N ALA A 478 7.94 21.67 6.81
CA ALA A 478 8.04 20.23 7.05
C ALA A 478 8.20 19.43 5.75
N LEU A 479 7.43 19.78 4.70
CA LEU A 479 7.58 19.19 3.37
C LEU A 479 8.95 19.46 2.77
N PHE A 480 9.45 20.69 2.89
CA PHE A 480 10.76 21.09 2.38
C PHE A 480 11.89 20.32 3.09
N GLU A 481 11.85 20.25 4.42
CA GLU A 481 12.83 19.48 5.21
C GLU A 481 12.81 17.99 4.83
N TRP A 482 11.62 17.38 4.74
CA TRP A 482 11.50 16.01 4.28
C TRP A 482 12.06 15.83 2.86
N ALA A 483 11.80 16.78 1.97
CA ALA A 483 12.31 16.74 0.60
C ALA A 483 13.84 16.85 0.51
N LEU A 484 14.48 17.58 1.41
CA LEU A 484 15.93 17.75 1.45
C LEU A 484 16.69 16.59 2.10
N HIS A 485 16.02 15.77 2.92
CA HIS A 485 16.65 14.72 3.71
C HIS A 485 16.25 13.29 3.27
N PRO A 486 16.38 12.93 1.97
CA PRO A 486 16.19 11.55 1.56
C PRO A 486 17.29 10.67 2.16
N LYS A 487 17.00 9.39 2.39
CA LYS A 487 18.02 8.39 2.70
C LYS A 487 18.95 8.21 1.49
N GLY A 488 20.00 9.01 1.43
CA GLY A 488 20.90 9.07 0.27
C GLY A 488 22.10 8.10 0.34
N HIS A 489 22.47 7.67 1.55
CA HIS A 489 23.65 6.82 1.77
C HIS A 489 23.30 5.32 1.77
N ILE A 490 22.48 4.87 0.81
CA ILE A 490 21.94 3.51 0.79
C ILE A 490 22.98 2.38 0.67
N THR A 491 24.20 2.70 0.26
CA THR A 491 25.31 1.74 0.11
C THR A 491 26.25 1.69 1.32
N THR A 492 26.09 2.61 2.28
CA THR A 492 27.00 2.73 3.43
C THR A 492 26.20 3.05 4.69
N SER A 493 26.27 2.18 5.70
CA SER A 493 25.51 2.35 6.94
C SER A 493 25.98 3.57 7.75
N THR A 494 25.06 4.15 8.53
CA THR A 494 25.32 5.27 9.43
C THR A 494 26.47 4.97 10.39
N GLU A 495 26.52 3.74 10.94
CA GLU A 495 27.61 3.28 11.83
C GLU A 495 28.96 3.29 11.11
N LYS A 496 28.98 2.83 9.87
CA LYS A 496 30.20 2.82 9.07
C LYS A 496 30.68 4.24 8.77
N ILE A 497 29.75 5.15 8.47
CA ILE A 497 30.08 6.57 8.28
C ILE A 497 30.62 7.18 9.57
N ALA A 498 29.96 6.94 10.72
CA ALA A 498 30.40 7.44 12.02
C ALA A 498 31.78 6.91 12.39
N ALA A 499 32.05 5.62 12.17
CA ALA A 499 33.36 5.03 12.42
C ALA A 499 34.46 5.64 11.56
N TYR A 500 34.15 6.12 10.37
CA TYR A 500 35.10 6.83 9.51
C TYR A 500 35.29 8.30 9.91
N ALA A 501 34.26 8.96 10.42
CA ALA A 501 34.30 10.38 10.79
C ALA A 501 35.25 10.64 11.97
N ASP A 502 35.41 9.69 12.90
CA ASP A 502 36.36 9.79 14.01
C ASP A 502 37.80 9.57 13.60
N GLN A 503 38.05 9.10 12.38
CA GLN A 503 39.39 8.96 11.82
C GLN A 503 39.80 10.24 11.07
N GLN A 504 40.17 11.28 11.78
CA GLN A 504 40.61 12.58 11.21
C GLN A 504 41.80 12.47 10.25
N LEU A 505 42.40 11.29 10.17
CA LEU A 505 43.55 11.01 9.31
C LEU A 505 43.25 9.81 8.43
N GLN A 506 42.88 10.11 7.19
CA GLN A 506 42.68 9.06 6.18
C GLN A 506 44.05 8.55 5.70
N VAL A 507 44.52 7.46 6.30
CA VAL A 507 45.64 6.68 5.78
C VAL A 507 45.07 5.68 4.75
N LYS A 508 45.12 6.04 3.47
CA LYS A 508 44.81 5.10 2.39
C LYS A 508 46.10 4.40 1.95
N GLY A 509 46.23 3.11 2.26
CA GLY A 509 47.39 2.31 1.84
C GLY A 509 48.74 2.83 2.36
N GLY A 510 48.76 3.42 3.58
CA GLY A 510 49.96 4.00 4.16
C GLY A 510 50.28 5.42 3.68
N ILE A 511 49.44 6.03 2.86
CA ILE A 511 49.65 7.39 2.33
C ILE A 511 48.84 8.38 3.18
N LEU A 512 49.56 9.33 3.78
CA LEU A 512 49.00 10.49 4.46
C LEU A 512 48.87 11.66 3.47
N ILE A 513 47.63 12.18 3.33
CA ILE A 513 47.36 13.29 2.39
C ILE A 513 47.25 14.59 3.18
N GLY A 514 47.87 15.67 2.67
CA GLY A 514 47.78 17.01 3.23
C GLY A 514 48.74 17.30 4.38
N VAL A 515 49.74 16.46 4.58
CA VAL A 515 50.82 16.67 5.56
C VAL A 515 51.83 17.64 4.98
N TRP A 516 52.19 18.69 5.74
CA TRP A 516 53.07 19.74 5.29
C TRP A 516 54.54 19.30 5.31
N ASP A 517 55.01 18.68 6.40
CA ASP A 517 56.43 18.32 6.59
C ASP A 517 56.56 17.04 7.47
N GLU A 518 57.81 16.59 7.63
CA GLU A 518 58.18 15.42 8.43
C GLU A 518 57.87 15.60 9.93
N THR A 519 57.82 16.83 10.43
CA THR A 519 57.52 17.13 11.83
C THR A 519 56.03 16.87 12.09
N GLU A 520 55.18 17.37 11.21
CA GLU A 520 53.75 17.11 11.25
C GLU A 520 53.45 15.61 11.03
N LEU A 521 54.12 14.97 10.08
CA LEU A 521 54.01 13.54 9.82
C LEU A 521 54.34 12.71 11.06
N SER A 522 55.42 13.04 11.75
CA SER A 522 55.85 12.35 12.96
C SER A 522 54.84 12.50 14.09
N ALA A 523 54.32 13.72 14.30
CA ALA A 523 53.28 13.99 15.30
C ALA A 523 51.99 13.20 15.02
N ILE A 524 51.59 13.10 13.75
CA ILE A 524 50.43 12.33 13.30
C ILE A 524 50.66 10.84 13.56
N ARG A 525 51.78 10.27 13.16
CA ARG A 525 52.15 8.86 13.39
C ARG A 525 52.10 8.49 14.89
N GLN A 526 52.65 9.36 15.73
CA GLN A 526 52.61 9.20 17.17
C GLN A 526 51.16 9.18 17.71
N LYS A 527 50.30 10.08 17.20
CA LYS A 527 48.89 10.19 17.62
C LYS A 527 48.06 8.96 17.23
N ILE A 528 48.33 8.32 16.09
CA ILE A 528 47.62 7.14 15.58
C ILE A 528 48.29 5.81 15.95
N GLY A 529 49.37 5.82 16.76
CA GLY A 529 50.03 4.60 17.26
C GLY A 529 50.78 3.80 16.19
N ILE A 530 51.10 4.39 15.04
CA ILE A 530 51.91 3.75 14.01
C ILE A 530 53.38 4.14 14.30
N ASN A 531 54.09 3.26 14.96
CA ASN A 531 55.55 3.36 15.04
C ASN A 531 56.13 3.04 13.65
N SER A 532 57.10 3.85 13.22
CA SER A 532 57.81 3.87 11.94
C SER A 532 58.17 2.54 11.35
#